data_4d9058edc43a102eb88513740e516480
#
_entry.id   4d9058edc43a102eb88513740e516480
#
_cell.length_a   1.000
_cell.length_b   1.000
_cell.length_c   1.000
_cell.angle_alpha   90.00
_cell.angle_beta   90.00
_cell.angle_gamma   90.00
#
_symmetry.space_group_name_H-M   'P 1'
#
loop_
_entity.id
_entity.type
_entity.pdbx_description
1 polymer ?
#
loop_
_entity_poly.entity_id
_entity_poly.type
_entity_poly.pdbx_seq_one_letter_code
_entity_poly.pdbx_strand_id
1 'polypeptide(L)' 'MRKSRFTDAQIVAILQETAAGAAVREVCRRHGISERTYYRWKQHYGGLTACK' A
#
# COMPACT_ATOMS: atom_id res chain seq x y z
N MET A 1 -7.68 -2.47 18.06
CA MET A 1 -7.50 -2.21 17.79
C MET A 1 -6.99 -2.14 17.16
N ARG A 2 -6.89 -2.33 16.69
CA ARG A 2 -6.41 -2.21 16.11
C ARG A 2 -6.27 -1.37 15.40
N LYS A 3 -5.90 -0.92 15.34
CA LYS A 3 -5.88 0.12 14.66
C LYS A 3 -4.77 0.18 13.78
N SER A 4 -4.85 0.69 12.64
CA SER A 4 -3.82 0.76 11.73
C SER A 4 -2.78 1.72 12.16
N ARG A 5 -1.55 1.42 12.07
CA ARG A 5 -0.54 2.34 12.40
C ARG A 5 -0.31 3.28 11.27
N PHE A 6 -0.92 3.11 10.13
CA PHE A 6 -0.68 3.92 8.94
C PHE A 6 -1.87 4.79 8.64
N THR A 7 -1.61 6.04 8.34
CA THR A 7 -2.69 6.95 7.96
C THR A 7 -2.99 6.74 6.49
N ASP A 8 -4.09 7.32 6.03
CA ASP A 8 -4.44 7.22 4.62
C ASP A 8 -3.34 7.75 3.74
N ALA A 9 -2.74 8.86 4.14
CA ALA A 9 -1.68 9.45 3.36
C ALA A 9 -0.50 8.50 3.25
N GLN A 10 -0.19 7.82 4.32
CA GLN A 10 0.91 6.88 4.31
C GLN A 10 0.61 5.68 3.42
N ILE A 11 -0.61 5.21 3.50
CA ILE A 11 -1.00 4.07 2.69
C ILE A 11 -0.91 4.41 1.21
N VAL A 12 -1.39 5.57 0.85
CA VAL A 12 -1.34 6.00 -0.53
C VAL A 12 0.11 6.14 -0.99
N ALA A 13 0.95 6.68 -0.13
CA ALA A 13 2.36 6.84 -0.47
C ALA A 13 3.00 5.48 -0.72
N ILE A 14 2.67 4.50 0.09
CA ILE A 14 3.20 3.17 -0.08
C ILE A 14 2.76 2.58 -1.41
N LEU A 15 1.50 2.76 -1.73
CA LEU A 15 0.99 2.25 -2.99
C LEU A 15 1.64 2.93 -4.17
N GLN A 16 1.93 4.21 -4.01
CA GLN A 16 2.56 4.95 -5.09
C GLN A 16 3.99 4.53 -5.31
N GLU A 17 4.66 4.06 -4.28
CA GLU A 17 6.02 3.57 -4.44
C GLU A 17 6.05 2.41 -5.40
N THR A 18 5.12 1.49 -5.27
CA THR A 18 5.08 0.36 -6.17
C THR A 18 4.64 0.78 -7.56
N ALA A 19 3.78 1.77 -7.63
CA ALA A 19 3.35 2.27 -8.92
C ALA A 19 4.52 2.91 -9.66
N ALA A 20 5.47 3.42 -8.91
CA ALA A 20 6.64 4.04 -9.52
C ALA A 20 7.69 3.02 -9.94
N GLY A 21 7.47 1.77 -9.60
CA GLY A 21 8.40 0.75 -10.02
C GLY A 21 9.00 -0.07 -8.90
N ALA A 22 8.74 0.26 -7.67
CA ALA A 22 9.30 -0.49 -6.56
C ALA A 22 8.63 -1.85 -6.45
N ALA A 23 9.37 -2.83 -6.02
CA ALA A 23 8.83 -4.16 -5.88
C ALA A 23 7.90 -4.22 -4.66
N VAL A 24 6.79 -4.88 -4.81
CA VAL A 24 5.83 -5.01 -3.73
C VAL A 24 6.49 -5.60 -2.49
N ARG A 25 7.25 -6.64 -2.69
CA ARG A 25 7.90 -7.30 -1.59
C ARG A 25 8.84 -6.37 -0.83
N GLU A 26 9.58 -5.58 -1.57
CA GLU A 26 10.51 -4.64 -0.99
C GLU A 26 9.77 -3.60 -0.19
N VAL A 27 8.74 -3.05 -0.77
CA VAL A 27 7.97 -2.01 -0.10
C VAL A 27 7.35 -2.54 1.18
N CYS A 28 6.79 -3.74 1.11
CA CYS A 28 6.19 -4.33 2.29
C CYS A 28 7.21 -4.54 3.38
N ARG A 29 8.39 -5.01 3.02
CA ARG A 29 9.42 -5.23 3.98
C ARG A 29 9.88 -3.95 4.61
N ARG A 30 10.03 -2.92 3.82
CA ARG A 30 10.47 -1.65 4.29
C ARG A 30 9.50 -1.04 5.28
N HIS A 31 8.22 -1.19 5.03
CA HIS A 31 7.21 -0.61 5.88
C HIS A 31 6.69 -1.56 6.96
N GLY A 32 7.20 -2.78 6.97
CA GLY A 32 6.80 -3.72 7.99
C GLY A 32 5.38 -4.25 7.85
N ILE A 33 4.92 -4.39 6.64
CA ILE A 33 3.60 -4.93 6.38
C ILE A 33 3.74 -6.19 5.54
N SER A 34 2.67 -6.96 5.46
CA SER A 34 2.70 -8.16 4.65
C SER A 34 2.14 -7.84 3.27
N GLU A 35 2.42 -8.71 2.33
CA GLU A 35 1.89 -8.54 0.99
C GLU A 35 0.38 -8.58 1.00
N ARG A 36 -0.16 -9.38 1.89
CA ARG A 36 -1.59 -9.48 2.02
C ARG A 36 -2.18 -8.11 2.38
N THR A 37 -1.58 -7.45 3.33
CA THR A 37 -2.02 -6.13 3.74
C THR A 37 -1.89 -5.16 2.58
N TYR A 38 -0.78 -5.25 1.85
CA TYR A 38 -0.56 -4.38 0.71
C TYR A 38 -1.67 -4.54 -0.32
N TYR A 39 -1.99 -5.77 -0.68
CA TYR A 39 -3.01 -6.00 -1.69
C TYR A 39 -4.39 -5.59 -1.21
N ARG A 40 -4.62 -5.71 0.06
CA ARG A 40 -5.87 -5.26 0.63
C ARG A 40 -6.00 -3.76 0.48
N TRP A 41 -4.93 -3.05 0.77
CA TRP A 41 -4.93 -1.60 0.61
C TRP A 41 -5.08 -1.22 -0.84
N LYS A 42 -4.39 -1.92 -1.69
CA LYS A 42 -4.44 -1.62 -3.11
C LYS A 42 -5.86 -1.76 -3.63
N GLN A 43 -6.55 -2.76 -3.16
CA GLN A 43 -7.92 -2.96 -3.58
C GLN A 43 -8.82 -1.86 -3.04
N HIS A 44 -8.57 -1.48 -1.81
CA HIS A 44 -9.38 -0.48 -1.15
C HIS A 44 -9.16 0.92 -1.74
N TYR A 45 -7.90 1.25 -2.01
CA TYR A 45 -7.58 2.57 -2.54
C TYR A 45 -7.29 2.57 -4.03
N GLY A 46 -7.39 1.44 -4.63
CA GLY A 46 -7.01 1.33 -6.03
C GLY A 46 -7.82 2.20 -6.96
N GLY A 47 -9.05 2.45 -6.59
CA GLY A 47 -9.89 3.26 -7.43
C GLY A 47 -9.40 4.68 -7.60
N LEU A 48 -8.56 5.11 -6.69
CA LEU A 48 -8.04 6.45 -6.76
C LEU A 48 -7.06 6.60 -7.90
N THR A 49 -6.28 5.58 -8.13
CA THR A 49 -5.27 5.68 -9.15
C THR A 49 -5.63 4.92 -10.40
N ALA A 50 -6.32 3.89 -10.25
CA ALA A 50 -6.60 3.08 -11.35
C ALA A 50 -7.56 3.50 -12.23
N CYS A 51 -7.61 3.37 -13.04
CA CYS A 51 -8.57 3.67 -13.78
C CYS A 51 -8.96 2.57 -14.43
N LYS A 52 -9.14 2.08 -14.50
CA LYS A 52 -9.46 1.16 -15.05
C LYS A 52 -9.72 0.99 -15.49
#